data_b19fac00399f95360b7ed6760ac2abff
#
_entry.id   b19fac00399f95360b7ed6760ac2abff
#
_cell.length_a   1.000
_cell.length_b   1.000
_cell.length_c   1.000
_cell.angle_alpha   90.00
_cell.angle_beta   90.00
_cell.angle_gamma   90.00
#
_symmetry.space_group_name_H-M   'P 1'
#
loop_
_entity.id
_entity.type
_entity.pdbx_description
1 polymer ?
#
loop_
_entity_poly.entity_id
_entity_poly.type
_entity_poly.pdbx_seq_one_letter_code
_entity_poly.pdbx_strand_id
1 'polypeptide(L)'
;MKKVFLFILSFAAVLLLAVFLSPLLYQILPYKFERIFNRIVMVGTLVCVVIFVRIKKETFVQYGLTWQNDSLRFLLTAFFAPVIVLSLYVALQVLVGEAVLSIRDVSAWKWIQRIFLAIAAGLLIGVIEEFFFRGAVMNACRRIWTSTQGLWLSLLVTNLFYSIVHFVHAKKPFVDQTPDFIDGFRLLAAPFSSFAHFSSFWPGFVGLFIFGLMLSGLTLKTKSLYPAIGLHAGAVFFIKTDGLWVDFSTTNMIWGSGKMYDGFAGWGALAILYLILLLILKEPRTMNQGPR
;
A
#
# COMPACT_ATOMS: atom_id res chain seq x y z
N MET A 1 -16.71 18.64 -10.13
CA MET A 1 -15.53 18.96 -10.92
C MET A 1 -14.53 19.87 -10.19
N LYS A 2 -14.88 21.08 -9.74
CA LYS A 2 -13.93 22.00 -9.05
C LYS A 2 -13.14 21.38 -7.88
N LYS A 3 -13.77 20.52 -7.07
CA LYS A 3 -13.15 19.90 -5.89
C LYS A 3 -12.11 18.82 -6.25
N VAL A 4 -12.34 18.04 -7.31
CA VAL A 4 -11.38 17.05 -7.82
C VAL A 4 -10.18 17.75 -8.44
N PHE A 5 -10.43 18.81 -9.20
CA PHE A 5 -9.39 19.64 -9.76
C PHE A 5 -8.47 20.24 -8.66
N LEU A 6 -9.08 20.78 -7.59
CA LEU A 6 -8.33 21.29 -6.44
C LEU A 6 -7.47 20.21 -5.77
N PHE A 7 -8.00 19.00 -5.64
CA PHE A 7 -7.25 17.86 -5.08
C PHE A 7 -6.06 17.48 -5.96
N ILE A 8 -6.26 17.39 -7.28
CA ILE A 8 -5.17 17.11 -8.23
C ILE A 8 -4.12 18.23 -8.18
N LEU A 9 -4.55 19.49 -8.15
CA LEU A 9 -3.65 20.63 -8.06
C LEU A 9 -2.84 20.62 -6.76
N SER A 10 -3.48 20.29 -5.63
CA SER A 10 -2.76 20.18 -4.34
C SER A 10 -1.74 19.05 -4.34
N PHE A 11 -2.06 17.91 -4.97
CA PHE A 11 -1.12 16.81 -5.13
C PHE A 11 0.07 17.21 -6.03
N ALA A 12 -0.19 17.87 -7.15
CA ALA A 12 0.86 18.41 -8.01
C ALA A 12 1.77 19.41 -7.25
N ALA A 13 1.18 20.25 -6.41
CA ALA A 13 1.95 21.17 -5.57
C ALA A 13 2.85 20.43 -4.56
N VAL A 14 2.40 19.30 -4.00
CA VAL A 14 3.23 18.46 -3.12
C VAL A 14 4.41 17.85 -3.90
N LEU A 15 4.19 17.39 -5.13
CA LEU A 15 5.27 16.86 -5.97
C LEU A 15 6.32 17.94 -6.27
N LEU A 16 5.90 19.15 -6.63
CA LEU A 16 6.79 20.28 -6.84
C LEU A 16 7.51 20.68 -5.55
N LEU A 17 6.81 20.71 -4.42
CA LEU A 17 7.43 20.96 -3.11
C LEU A 17 8.53 19.92 -2.82
N ALA A 18 8.30 18.65 -3.14
CA ALA A 18 9.30 17.61 -2.95
C ALA A 18 10.53 17.84 -3.83
N VAL A 19 10.36 18.28 -5.09
CA VAL A 19 11.48 18.62 -6.00
C VAL A 19 12.37 19.72 -5.40
N PHE A 20 11.78 20.80 -4.90
CA PHE A 20 12.56 21.95 -4.43
C PHE A 20 13.06 21.80 -2.99
N LEU A 21 12.31 21.12 -2.11
CA LEU A 21 12.66 20.98 -0.70
C LEU A 21 13.67 19.85 -0.45
N SER A 22 13.68 18.80 -1.28
CA SER A 22 14.59 17.67 -1.07
C SER A 22 16.07 18.04 -1.12
N PRO A 23 16.58 18.87 -2.05
CA PRO A 23 17.98 19.27 -2.06
C PRO A 23 18.39 20.05 -0.80
N LEU A 24 17.50 20.91 -0.30
CA LEU A 24 17.74 21.67 0.91
C LEU A 24 17.83 20.77 2.15
N LEU A 25 16.91 19.82 2.26
CA LEU A 25 16.91 18.88 3.37
C LEU A 25 18.05 17.87 3.28
N TYR A 26 18.52 17.55 2.08
CA TYR A 26 19.65 16.63 1.89
C TYR A 26 20.95 17.20 2.50
N GLN A 27 21.13 18.51 2.53
CA GLN A 27 22.31 19.16 3.11
C GLN A 27 22.39 19.01 4.64
N ILE A 28 21.25 18.78 5.30
CA ILE A 28 21.14 18.72 6.77
C ILE A 28 20.75 17.34 7.31
N LEU A 29 20.19 16.46 6.46
CA LEU A 29 19.73 15.15 6.89
C LEU A 29 20.65 14.02 6.39
N PRO A 30 21.06 13.07 7.25
CA PRO A 30 21.97 11.96 6.89
C PRO A 30 21.21 10.83 6.15
N TYR A 31 20.33 11.17 5.21
CA TYR A 31 19.53 10.20 4.46
C TYR A 31 19.80 10.31 2.95
N LYS A 32 19.57 9.20 2.23
CA LYS A 32 19.62 9.20 0.76
C LYS A 32 18.58 10.16 0.20
N PHE A 33 18.93 10.86 -0.87
CA PHE A 33 18.12 11.87 -1.52
C PHE A 33 16.70 11.36 -1.89
N GLU A 34 16.62 10.17 -2.50
CA GLU A 34 15.35 9.55 -2.88
C GLU A 34 14.46 9.25 -1.65
N ARG A 35 15.09 8.96 -0.51
CA ARG A 35 14.36 8.72 0.74
C ARG A 35 13.73 10.00 1.26
N ILE A 36 14.47 11.11 1.21
CA ILE A 36 13.98 12.43 1.62
C ILE A 36 12.81 12.84 0.70
N PHE A 37 13.00 12.75 -0.62
CA PHE A 37 11.99 13.05 -1.62
C PHE A 37 10.68 12.27 -1.36
N ASN A 38 10.76 10.96 -1.24
CA ASN A 38 9.61 10.10 -1.00
C ASN A 38 8.90 10.42 0.33
N ARG A 39 9.65 10.81 1.37
CA ARG A 39 9.06 11.22 2.66
C ARG A 39 8.30 12.53 2.55
N ILE A 40 8.82 13.49 1.80
CA ILE A 40 8.11 14.77 1.56
C ILE A 40 6.81 14.51 0.80
N VAL A 41 6.86 13.68 -0.26
CA VAL A 41 5.66 13.30 -1.02
C VAL A 41 4.63 12.62 -0.12
N MET A 42 5.05 11.64 0.66
CA MET A 42 4.15 10.89 1.55
C MET A 42 3.50 11.78 2.62
N VAL A 43 4.31 12.56 3.34
CA VAL A 43 3.82 13.45 4.40
C VAL A 43 2.97 14.59 3.80
N GLY A 44 3.44 15.21 2.72
CA GLY A 44 2.72 16.28 2.03
C GLY A 44 1.35 15.81 1.51
N THR A 45 1.29 14.62 0.93
CA THR A 45 0.03 14.03 0.48
C THR A 45 -0.93 13.78 1.64
N LEU A 46 -0.43 13.24 2.76
CA LEU A 46 -1.25 13.05 3.96
C LEU A 46 -1.79 14.38 4.51
N VAL A 47 -0.92 15.39 4.61
CA VAL A 47 -1.31 16.73 5.04
C VAL A 47 -2.39 17.33 4.13
N CYS A 48 -2.21 17.21 2.81
CA CYS A 48 -3.22 17.67 1.84
C CYS A 48 -4.56 16.98 2.03
N VAL A 49 -4.58 15.67 2.26
CA VAL A 49 -5.84 14.93 2.50
C VAL A 49 -6.49 15.38 3.80
N VAL A 50 -5.72 15.54 4.88
CA VAL A 50 -6.24 16.02 6.18
C VAL A 50 -6.81 17.44 6.04
N ILE A 51 -6.09 18.35 5.39
CA ILE A 51 -6.56 19.72 5.13
C ILE A 51 -7.86 19.67 4.29
N PHE A 52 -7.92 18.86 3.26
CA PHE A 52 -9.08 18.73 2.41
C PHE A 52 -10.31 18.22 3.17
N VAL A 53 -10.15 17.24 4.06
CA VAL A 53 -11.21 16.77 4.97
C VAL A 53 -11.68 17.89 5.88
N ARG A 54 -10.76 18.68 6.47
CA ARG A 54 -11.06 19.78 7.37
C ARG A 54 -11.80 20.94 6.66
N ILE A 55 -11.33 21.33 5.46
CA ILE A 55 -11.97 22.38 4.66
C ILE A 55 -13.41 21.99 4.28
N LYS A 56 -13.67 20.71 4.04
CA LYS A 56 -15.03 20.22 3.74
C LYS A 56 -15.93 20.12 4.95
N LYS A 57 -15.39 20.36 6.17
CA LYS A 57 -16.09 20.09 7.43
C LYS A 57 -16.60 18.63 7.53
N GLU A 58 -15.94 17.71 6.82
CA GLU A 58 -16.22 16.28 6.88
C GLU A 58 -15.47 15.67 8.06
N THR A 59 -15.98 14.58 8.57
CA THR A 59 -15.35 13.84 9.67
C THR A 59 -14.59 12.65 9.11
N PHE A 60 -13.56 12.18 9.80
CA PHE A 60 -12.84 10.94 9.44
C PHE A 60 -13.75 9.72 9.38
N VAL A 61 -14.90 9.77 10.07
CA VAL A 61 -15.99 8.78 10.01
C VAL A 61 -16.45 8.52 8.58
N GLN A 62 -16.65 9.58 7.80
CA GLN A 62 -17.13 9.49 6.40
C GLN A 62 -16.10 8.86 5.47
N TYR A 63 -14.86 8.76 5.91
CA TYR A 63 -13.74 8.10 5.21
C TYR A 63 -13.46 6.69 5.74
N GLY A 64 -14.32 6.15 6.62
CA GLY A 64 -14.20 4.78 7.13
C GLY A 64 -13.25 4.62 8.32
N LEU A 65 -12.77 5.70 8.93
CA LEU A 65 -11.93 5.71 10.14
C LEU A 65 -12.77 5.86 11.42
N THR A 66 -13.90 5.19 11.50
CA THR A 66 -14.70 5.15 12.71
C THR A 66 -14.26 3.97 13.55
N TRP A 67 -13.84 4.23 14.80
CA TRP A 67 -13.58 3.17 15.75
C TRP A 67 -14.91 2.60 16.25
N GLN A 68 -15.13 1.30 16.01
CA GLN A 68 -16.30 0.54 16.41
C GLN A 68 -15.85 -0.68 17.22
N ASN A 69 -16.78 -1.37 17.86
CA ASN A 69 -16.47 -2.56 18.66
C ASN A 69 -15.69 -3.65 17.90
N ASP A 70 -15.94 -3.79 16.59
CA ASP A 70 -15.26 -4.77 15.74
C ASP A 70 -13.95 -4.24 15.12
N SER A 71 -13.58 -2.96 15.29
CA SER A 71 -12.44 -2.34 14.60
C SER A 71 -11.12 -3.03 14.90
N LEU A 72 -10.86 -3.33 16.19
CA LEU A 72 -9.65 -4.05 16.61
C LEU A 72 -9.63 -5.48 16.06
N ARG A 73 -10.75 -6.17 16.12
CA ARG A 73 -10.90 -7.51 15.55
C ARG A 73 -10.62 -7.49 14.04
N PHE A 74 -11.20 -6.56 13.32
CA PHE A 74 -10.97 -6.39 11.88
C PHE A 74 -9.50 -6.15 11.56
N LEU A 75 -8.86 -5.22 12.29
CA LEU A 75 -7.45 -4.90 12.13
C LEU A 75 -6.56 -6.13 12.37
N LEU A 76 -6.74 -6.81 13.52
CA LEU A 76 -5.89 -7.94 13.90
C LEU A 76 -6.13 -9.17 13.01
N THR A 77 -7.39 -9.52 12.74
CA THR A 77 -7.69 -10.65 11.84
C THR A 77 -7.09 -10.42 10.46
N ALA A 78 -7.26 -9.21 9.91
CA ALA A 78 -6.71 -8.90 8.61
C ALA A 78 -5.19 -8.72 8.61
N PHE A 79 -4.56 -8.39 9.75
CA PHE A 79 -3.11 -8.35 9.88
C PHE A 79 -2.49 -9.77 9.90
N PHE A 80 -3.07 -10.68 10.67
CA PHE A 80 -2.50 -12.03 10.80
C PHE A 80 -2.84 -12.95 9.61
N ALA A 81 -3.94 -12.73 8.91
CA ALA A 81 -4.32 -13.56 7.79
C ALA A 81 -3.26 -13.59 6.66
N PRO A 82 -2.74 -12.46 6.14
CA PRO A 82 -1.65 -12.49 5.18
C PRO A 82 -0.38 -13.11 5.76
N VAL A 83 -0.03 -12.86 7.02
CA VAL A 83 1.15 -13.47 7.63
C VAL A 83 1.06 -15.00 7.58
N ILE A 84 -0.09 -15.58 7.93
CA ILE A 84 -0.31 -17.02 7.89
C ILE A 84 -0.30 -17.54 6.44
N VAL A 85 -1.12 -16.97 5.56
CA VAL A 85 -1.25 -17.46 4.17
C VAL A 85 0.07 -17.38 3.42
N LEU A 86 0.86 -16.34 3.66
CA LEU A 86 2.14 -16.17 3.00
C LEU A 86 3.23 -17.05 3.58
N SER A 87 3.20 -17.31 4.90
CA SER A 87 4.08 -18.31 5.48
C SER A 87 3.81 -19.69 4.88
N LEU A 88 2.54 -20.05 4.67
CA LEU A 88 2.17 -21.29 3.98
C LEU A 88 2.60 -21.28 2.51
N TYR A 89 2.45 -20.15 1.82
CA TYR A 89 2.91 -20.00 0.45
C TYR A 89 4.44 -20.16 0.32
N VAL A 90 5.22 -19.55 1.23
CA VAL A 90 6.68 -19.75 1.27
C VAL A 90 7.03 -21.18 1.64
N ALA A 91 6.32 -21.81 2.59
CA ALA A 91 6.54 -23.23 2.91
C ALA A 91 6.33 -24.12 1.68
N LEU A 92 5.31 -23.84 0.87
CA LEU A 92 5.11 -24.55 -0.41
C LEU A 92 6.28 -24.32 -1.38
N GLN A 93 6.79 -23.07 -1.50
CA GLN A 93 7.96 -22.78 -2.34
C GLN A 93 9.20 -23.55 -1.88
N VAL A 94 9.43 -23.68 -0.56
CA VAL A 94 10.51 -24.48 0.00
C VAL A 94 10.35 -25.96 -0.35
N LEU A 95 9.13 -26.51 -0.24
CA LEU A 95 8.84 -27.91 -0.57
C LEU A 95 9.09 -28.26 -2.04
N VAL A 96 8.86 -27.30 -2.96
CA VAL A 96 9.09 -27.50 -4.38
C VAL A 96 10.49 -27.04 -4.87
N GLY A 97 11.35 -26.58 -3.95
CA GLY A 97 12.73 -26.18 -4.26
C GLY A 97 12.90 -24.78 -4.84
N GLU A 98 11.87 -23.94 -4.81
CA GLU A 98 11.89 -22.56 -5.31
C GLU A 98 12.38 -21.55 -4.26
N ALA A 99 12.42 -21.95 -3.00
CA ALA A 99 12.97 -21.18 -1.89
C ALA A 99 13.77 -22.07 -0.94
N VAL A 100 14.66 -21.47 -0.16
CA VAL A 100 15.47 -22.17 0.84
C VAL A 100 15.31 -21.47 2.19
N LEU A 101 15.06 -22.25 3.25
CA LEU A 101 15.08 -21.70 4.61
C LEU A 101 16.51 -21.29 4.97
N SER A 102 16.71 -20.03 5.22
CA SER A 102 18.01 -19.41 5.50
C SER A 102 17.88 -18.45 6.68
N ILE A 103 17.92 -19.02 7.88
CA ILE A 103 17.83 -18.20 9.10
C ILE A 103 19.10 -17.36 9.22
N ARG A 104 18.94 -16.05 9.25
CA ARG A 104 20.06 -15.12 9.37
C ARG A 104 20.69 -15.21 10.75
N ASP A 105 22.01 -15.41 10.77
CA ASP A 105 22.79 -15.36 12.00
C ASP A 105 22.95 -13.91 12.47
N VAL A 106 21.97 -13.45 13.20
CA VAL A 106 21.94 -12.11 13.82
C VAL A 106 21.45 -12.24 15.25
N SER A 107 21.88 -11.32 16.13
CA SER A 107 21.49 -11.36 17.54
C SER A 107 19.97 -11.29 17.73
N ALA A 108 19.47 -11.89 18.82
CA ALA A 108 18.06 -11.84 19.19
C ALA A 108 17.52 -10.41 19.27
N TRP A 109 18.36 -9.46 19.73
CA TRP A 109 18.01 -8.05 19.76
C TRP A 109 17.73 -7.48 18.36
N LYS A 110 18.52 -7.83 17.35
CA LYS A 110 18.29 -7.43 15.96
C LYS A 110 16.99 -8.02 15.39
N TRP A 111 16.66 -9.27 15.78
CA TRP A 111 15.35 -9.87 15.43
C TRP A 111 14.19 -9.06 16.00
N ILE A 112 14.21 -8.80 17.31
CA ILE A 112 13.18 -8.02 18.00
C ILE A 112 13.03 -6.62 17.36
N GLN A 113 14.15 -5.94 17.14
CA GLN A 113 14.17 -4.62 16.51
C GLN A 113 13.55 -4.64 15.11
N ARG A 114 13.91 -5.61 14.27
CA ARG A 114 13.37 -5.72 12.91
C ARG A 114 11.88 -6.03 12.90
N ILE A 115 11.42 -6.95 13.77
CA ILE A 115 9.99 -7.26 13.92
C ILE A 115 9.22 -6.02 14.36
N PHE A 116 9.67 -5.32 15.39
CA PHE A 116 9.03 -4.11 15.87
C PHE A 116 8.95 -3.02 14.77
N LEU A 117 10.07 -2.76 14.08
CA LEU A 117 10.11 -1.78 12.99
C LEU A 117 9.23 -2.21 11.80
N ALA A 118 9.12 -3.49 11.51
CA ALA A 118 8.26 -4.00 10.45
C ALA A 118 6.76 -3.81 10.79
N ILE A 119 6.36 -4.08 12.04
CA ILE A 119 5.00 -3.82 12.52
C ILE A 119 4.70 -2.32 12.46
N ALA A 120 5.56 -1.48 13.04
CA ALA A 120 5.37 -0.03 13.07
C ALA A 120 5.30 0.56 11.64
N ALA A 121 6.20 0.13 10.75
CA ALA A 121 6.20 0.57 9.36
C ALA A 121 4.95 0.08 8.61
N GLY A 122 4.55 -1.19 8.80
CA GLY A 122 3.36 -1.76 8.17
C GLY A 122 2.10 -1.01 8.59
N LEU A 123 1.91 -0.76 9.87
CA LEU A 123 0.76 -0.01 10.37
C LEU A 123 0.77 1.44 9.87
N LEU A 124 1.92 2.12 9.91
CA LEU A 124 2.03 3.50 9.45
C LEU A 124 1.72 3.61 7.95
N ILE A 125 2.33 2.75 7.13
CA ILE A 125 2.10 2.72 5.68
C ILE A 125 0.65 2.37 5.40
N GLY A 126 0.11 1.31 6.03
CA GLY A 126 -1.28 0.88 5.86
C GLY A 126 -2.29 1.97 6.21
N VAL A 127 -2.10 2.69 7.33
CA VAL A 127 -2.99 3.82 7.68
C VAL A 127 -2.93 4.93 6.63
N ILE A 128 -1.73 5.34 6.22
CA ILE A 128 -1.55 6.45 5.28
C ILE A 128 -2.13 6.09 3.92
N GLU A 129 -1.76 4.92 3.39
CA GLU A 129 -2.15 4.52 2.05
C GLU A 129 -3.64 4.16 1.96
N GLU A 130 -4.19 3.44 2.95
CA GLU A 130 -5.60 3.08 2.92
C GLU A 130 -6.50 4.30 3.11
N PHE A 131 -6.10 5.24 3.97
CA PHE A 131 -6.82 6.50 4.10
C PHE A 131 -6.78 7.31 2.80
N PHE A 132 -5.64 7.34 2.12
CA PHE A 132 -5.50 8.03 0.84
C PHE A 132 -6.31 7.34 -0.26
N PHE A 133 -6.06 6.04 -0.52
CA PHE A 133 -6.66 5.36 -1.67
C PHE A 133 -8.14 5.02 -1.45
N ARG A 134 -8.49 4.41 -0.31
CA ARG A 134 -9.86 3.94 -0.05
C ARG A 134 -10.70 5.02 0.62
N GLY A 135 -10.09 5.75 1.54
CA GLY A 135 -10.74 6.88 2.19
C GLY A 135 -10.98 8.03 1.22
N ALA A 136 -9.95 8.60 0.61
CA ALA A 136 -10.08 9.81 -0.19
C ALA A 136 -10.38 9.55 -1.67
N VAL A 137 -9.51 8.81 -2.39
CA VAL A 137 -9.60 8.63 -3.86
C VAL A 137 -10.86 7.84 -4.24
N MET A 138 -11.07 6.65 -3.68
CA MET A 138 -12.22 5.83 -3.99
C MET A 138 -13.54 6.54 -3.66
N ASN A 139 -13.63 7.21 -2.51
CA ASN A 139 -14.80 8.00 -2.16
C ASN A 139 -15.03 9.18 -3.11
N ALA A 140 -13.97 9.85 -3.56
CA ALA A 140 -14.08 10.91 -4.55
C ALA A 140 -14.64 10.37 -5.88
N CYS A 141 -14.14 9.23 -6.36
CA CYS A 141 -14.63 8.56 -7.55
C CYS A 141 -16.10 8.15 -7.40
N ARG A 142 -16.49 7.56 -6.29
CA ARG A 142 -17.88 7.14 -6.01
C ARG A 142 -18.87 8.30 -5.91
N ARG A 143 -18.40 9.48 -5.51
CA ARG A 143 -19.23 10.69 -5.51
C ARG A 143 -19.45 11.28 -6.91
N ILE A 144 -18.55 10.96 -7.86
CA ILE A 144 -18.68 11.36 -9.26
C ILE A 144 -19.57 10.36 -10.01
N TRP A 145 -19.33 9.09 -9.79
CA TRP A 145 -19.98 7.96 -10.45
C TRP A 145 -20.89 7.21 -9.47
N THR A 146 -22.18 7.61 -9.40
CA THR A 146 -23.11 7.12 -8.36
C THR A 146 -23.85 5.85 -8.74
N SER A 147 -23.81 5.43 -10.01
CA SER A 147 -24.48 4.21 -10.49
C SER A 147 -23.72 2.94 -10.09
N THR A 148 -24.35 1.78 -10.25
CA THR A 148 -23.68 0.48 -10.06
C THR A 148 -22.49 0.31 -11.00
N GLN A 149 -22.59 0.73 -12.25
CA GLN A 149 -21.47 0.78 -13.20
C GLN A 149 -20.39 1.74 -12.73
N GLY A 150 -20.78 2.86 -12.12
CA GLY A 150 -19.89 3.85 -11.52
C GLY A 150 -19.11 3.28 -10.33
N LEU A 151 -19.67 2.33 -9.56
CA LEU A 151 -18.93 1.63 -8.53
C LEU A 151 -17.76 0.83 -9.12
N TRP A 152 -18.02 0.05 -10.17
CA TRP A 152 -16.98 -0.73 -10.85
C TRP A 152 -15.90 0.17 -11.45
N LEU A 153 -16.30 1.28 -12.05
CA LEU A 153 -15.34 2.26 -12.58
C LEU A 153 -14.51 2.90 -11.47
N SER A 154 -15.11 3.20 -10.32
CA SER A 154 -14.40 3.73 -9.15
C SER A 154 -13.36 2.73 -8.63
N LEU A 155 -13.72 1.45 -8.56
CA LEU A 155 -12.81 0.38 -8.17
C LEU A 155 -11.66 0.25 -9.18
N LEU A 156 -11.97 0.21 -10.47
CA LEU A 156 -10.98 0.09 -11.53
C LEU A 156 -9.98 1.26 -11.47
N VAL A 157 -10.46 2.49 -11.49
CA VAL A 157 -9.60 3.68 -11.49
C VAL A 157 -8.76 3.78 -10.24
N THR A 158 -9.35 3.55 -9.06
CA THR A 158 -8.62 3.62 -7.78
C THR A 158 -7.51 2.59 -7.72
N ASN A 159 -7.78 1.35 -8.13
CA ASN A 159 -6.81 0.26 -8.00
C ASN A 159 -5.78 0.25 -9.14
N LEU A 160 -6.10 0.74 -10.33
CA LEU A 160 -5.11 1.05 -11.35
C LEU A 160 -4.15 2.14 -10.86
N PHE A 161 -4.67 3.21 -10.29
CA PHE A 161 -3.84 4.29 -9.73
C PHE A 161 -2.97 3.77 -8.57
N TYR A 162 -3.52 2.96 -7.68
CA TYR A 162 -2.75 2.27 -6.63
C TYR A 162 -1.60 1.46 -7.20
N SER A 163 -1.88 0.63 -8.21
CA SER A 163 -0.87 -0.21 -8.86
C SER A 163 0.21 0.62 -9.54
N ILE A 164 -0.20 1.63 -10.33
CA ILE A 164 0.71 2.54 -11.02
C ILE A 164 1.70 3.18 -10.04
N VAL A 165 1.21 3.75 -8.94
CA VAL A 165 2.05 4.46 -7.96
C VAL A 165 3.10 3.54 -7.33
N HIS A 166 2.80 2.27 -7.13
CA HIS A 166 3.75 1.31 -6.58
C HIS A 166 4.91 0.96 -7.52
N PHE A 167 4.72 1.08 -8.84
CA PHE A 167 5.78 0.88 -9.84
C PHE A 167 6.52 2.16 -10.23
N VAL A 168 6.17 3.27 -9.60
CA VAL A 168 6.88 4.54 -9.70
C VAL A 168 8.33 4.45 -9.14
N HIS A 169 8.74 3.29 -8.63
CA HIS A 169 10.11 3.03 -8.20
C HIS A 169 11.00 2.59 -9.37
N ALA A 170 11.33 3.52 -10.23
CA ALA A 170 12.31 3.28 -11.28
C ALA A 170 13.67 2.81 -10.73
N LYS A 171 14.47 2.16 -11.60
CA LYS A 171 15.93 2.04 -11.41
C LYS A 171 16.40 3.38 -10.85
N LYS A 172 17.10 3.36 -9.72
CA LYS A 172 17.59 4.55 -9.04
C LYS A 172 18.18 5.48 -10.09
N PRO A 173 17.58 6.66 -10.37
CA PRO A 173 18.20 7.59 -11.29
C PRO A 173 19.56 7.94 -10.72
N PHE A 174 20.51 8.24 -11.60
CA PHE A 174 21.78 8.78 -11.15
C PHE A 174 21.47 10.09 -10.41
N VAL A 175 21.82 10.14 -9.14
CA VAL A 175 21.73 11.33 -8.31
C VAL A 175 23.16 11.76 -8.03
N ASP A 176 23.47 12.99 -8.33
CA ASP A 176 24.80 13.56 -8.10
C ASP A 176 25.19 13.53 -6.61
N GLN A 177 26.48 13.64 -6.30
CA GLN A 177 26.97 13.70 -4.92
C GLN A 177 26.41 14.93 -4.18
N THR A 178 26.09 15.99 -4.90
CA THR A 178 25.42 17.20 -4.43
C THR A 178 24.09 17.38 -5.17
N PRO A 179 23.02 16.65 -4.78
CA PRO A 179 21.75 16.70 -5.50
C PRO A 179 21.14 18.10 -5.51
N ASP A 180 20.59 18.47 -6.65
CA ASP A 180 19.89 19.72 -6.87
C ASP A 180 18.41 19.50 -7.25
N PHE A 181 17.71 20.56 -7.64
CA PHE A 181 16.31 20.47 -8.07
C PHE A 181 16.15 19.71 -9.40
N ILE A 182 17.20 19.62 -10.25
CA ILE A 182 17.16 18.82 -11.48
C ILE A 182 17.09 17.33 -11.12
N ASP A 183 17.82 16.90 -10.09
CA ASP A 183 17.71 15.54 -9.56
C ASP A 183 16.32 15.26 -8.97
N GLY A 184 15.70 16.27 -8.35
CA GLY A 184 14.30 16.19 -7.94
C GLY A 184 13.35 15.94 -9.12
N PHE A 185 13.53 16.65 -10.25
CA PHE A 185 12.77 16.40 -11.48
C PHE A 185 13.11 15.05 -12.12
N ARG A 186 14.37 14.61 -12.08
CA ARG A 186 14.76 13.26 -12.53
C ARG A 186 14.04 12.18 -11.72
N LEU A 187 13.95 12.34 -10.37
CA LEU A 187 13.18 11.42 -9.52
C LEU A 187 11.69 11.44 -9.86
N LEU A 188 11.12 12.59 -10.15
CA LEU A 188 9.73 12.72 -10.56
C LEU A 188 9.45 12.08 -11.93
N ALA A 189 10.42 12.17 -12.86
CA ALA A 189 10.31 11.61 -14.21
C ALA A 189 10.70 10.12 -14.29
N ALA A 190 11.55 9.64 -13.38
CA ALA A 190 12.07 8.29 -13.36
C ALA A 190 11.01 7.18 -13.46
N PRO A 191 9.82 7.31 -12.83
CA PRO A 191 8.70 6.37 -12.98
C PRO A 191 8.27 6.13 -14.42
N PHE A 192 8.22 7.20 -15.21
CA PHE A 192 7.76 7.12 -16.60
C PHE A 192 8.70 6.28 -17.47
N SER A 193 10.00 6.27 -17.18
CA SER A 193 10.97 5.42 -17.89
C SER A 193 10.76 3.93 -17.59
N SER A 194 10.22 3.57 -16.41
CA SER A 194 9.92 2.19 -16.06
C SER A 194 8.80 1.62 -16.92
N PHE A 195 7.82 2.43 -17.30
CA PHE A 195 6.72 1.98 -18.16
C PHE A 195 7.17 1.61 -19.58
N ALA A 196 8.33 2.11 -20.04
CA ALA A 196 8.93 1.67 -21.31
C ALA A 196 9.35 0.17 -21.28
N HIS A 197 9.49 -0.42 -20.08
CA HIS A 197 9.85 -1.82 -19.89
C HIS A 197 8.71 -2.59 -19.18
N PHE A 198 7.46 -2.34 -19.55
CA PHE A 198 6.28 -2.95 -18.93
C PHE A 198 6.35 -4.48 -18.88
N SER A 199 6.93 -5.12 -19.90
CA SER A 199 7.13 -6.57 -19.94
C SER A 199 7.91 -7.13 -18.75
N SER A 200 8.75 -6.34 -18.10
CA SER A 200 9.56 -6.80 -16.96
C SER A 200 8.85 -6.76 -15.61
N PHE A 201 7.76 -5.99 -15.48
CA PHE A 201 7.08 -5.83 -14.18
C PHE A 201 5.57 -6.05 -14.23
N TRP A 202 4.98 -6.35 -15.39
CA TRP A 202 3.53 -6.54 -15.53
C TRP A 202 2.93 -7.57 -14.56
N PRO A 203 3.63 -8.70 -14.19
CA PRO A 203 3.04 -9.63 -13.25
C PRO A 203 2.84 -9.01 -11.88
N GLY A 204 3.84 -8.25 -11.41
CA GLY A 204 3.73 -7.51 -10.16
C GLY A 204 2.66 -6.40 -10.23
N PHE A 205 2.53 -5.73 -11.37
CA PHE A 205 1.49 -4.73 -11.60
C PHE A 205 0.09 -5.32 -11.45
N VAL A 206 -0.16 -6.47 -12.09
CA VAL A 206 -1.43 -7.20 -11.98
C VAL A 206 -1.67 -7.67 -10.56
N GLY A 207 -0.65 -8.22 -9.90
CA GLY A 207 -0.77 -8.67 -8.52
C GLY A 207 -1.08 -7.54 -7.54
N LEU A 208 -0.46 -6.36 -7.68
CA LEU A 208 -0.82 -5.19 -6.88
C LEU A 208 -2.21 -4.65 -7.21
N PHE A 209 -2.66 -4.76 -8.45
CA PHE A 209 -4.03 -4.45 -8.81
C PHE A 209 -5.03 -5.40 -8.12
N ILE A 210 -4.76 -6.70 -8.12
CA ILE A 210 -5.55 -7.71 -7.39
C ILE A 210 -5.56 -7.38 -5.88
N PHE A 211 -4.40 -7.12 -5.30
CA PHE A 211 -4.28 -6.75 -3.90
C PHE A 211 -5.07 -5.46 -3.58
N GLY A 212 -4.99 -4.48 -4.47
CA GLY A 212 -5.79 -3.26 -4.39
C GLY A 212 -7.30 -3.51 -4.39
N LEU A 213 -7.78 -4.41 -5.26
CA LEU A 213 -9.18 -4.82 -5.30
C LEU A 213 -9.62 -5.51 -4.00
N MET A 214 -8.77 -6.35 -3.41
CA MET A 214 -9.03 -6.98 -2.11
C MET A 214 -9.23 -5.94 -1.01
N LEU A 215 -8.31 -4.98 -0.90
CA LEU A 215 -8.38 -3.88 0.07
C LEU A 215 -9.67 -3.06 -0.10
N SER A 216 -10.00 -2.72 -1.34
CA SER A 216 -11.23 -2.00 -1.68
C SER A 216 -12.49 -2.81 -1.36
N GLY A 217 -12.50 -4.10 -1.69
CA GLY A 217 -13.61 -5.01 -1.41
C GLY A 217 -13.87 -5.19 0.09
N LEU A 218 -12.79 -5.33 0.90
CA LEU A 218 -12.93 -5.41 2.36
C LEU A 218 -13.47 -4.09 2.95
N THR A 219 -12.99 -2.96 2.46
CA THR A 219 -13.49 -1.64 2.87
C THR A 219 -14.99 -1.48 2.57
N LEU A 220 -15.41 -1.89 1.37
CA LEU A 220 -16.83 -1.83 0.97
C LEU A 220 -17.71 -2.76 1.79
N LYS A 221 -17.23 -4.00 2.03
CA LYS A 221 -17.97 -5.01 2.80
C LYS A 221 -18.15 -4.60 4.25
N THR A 222 -17.10 -4.10 4.89
CA THR A 222 -17.12 -3.78 6.31
C THR A 222 -17.47 -2.33 6.63
N LYS A 223 -17.56 -1.47 5.59
CA LYS A 223 -17.75 -0.02 5.74
C LYS A 223 -16.70 0.63 6.65
N SER A 224 -15.51 0.03 6.72
CA SER A 224 -14.42 0.39 7.63
C SER A 224 -13.08 0.24 6.92
N LEU A 225 -12.12 1.12 7.21
CA LEU A 225 -10.74 1.01 6.73
C LEU A 225 -9.88 0.02 7.54
N TYR A 226 -10.30 -0.36 8.76
CA TYR A 226 -9.47 -1.19 9.64
C TYR A 226 -9.08 -2.54 9.05
N PRO A 227 -9.96 -3.30 8.33
CA PRO A 227 -9.52 -4.53 7.68
C PRO A 227 -8.53 -4.29 6.54
N ALA A 228 -8.71 -3.23 5.75
CA ALA A 228 -7.76 -2.88 4.70
C ALA A 228 -6.40 -2.47 5.29
N ILE A 229 -6.40 -1.65 6.35
CA ILE A 229 -5.18 -1.27 7.09
C ILE A 229 -4.49 -2.53 7.65
N GLY A 230 -5.24 -3.44 8.26
CA GLY A 230 -4.71 -4.69 8.80
C GLY A 230 -4.07 -5.57 7.72
N LEU A 231 -4.78 -5.82 6.62
CA LEU A 231 -4.29 -6.61 5.49
C LEU A 231 -3.02 -6.01 4.89
N HIS A 232 -3.03 -4.71 4.65
CA HIS A 232 -1.85 -3.99 4.13
C HIS A 232 -0.67 -4.07 5.10
N ALA A 233 -0.91 -3.78 6.37
CA ALA A 233 0.13 -3.82 7.40
C ALA A 233 0.73 -5.22 7.58
N GLY A 234 -0.08 -6.27 7.56
CA GLY A 234 0.37 -7.65 7.64
C GLY A 234 1.19 -8.08 6.44
N ALA A 235 0.79 -7.67 5.21
CA ALA A 235 1.56 -7.92 4.00
C ALA A 235 2.92 -7.19 4.02
N VAL A 236 2.95 -5.92 4.41
CA VAL A 236 4.20 -5.15 4.57
C VAL A 236 5.09 -5.73 5.66
N PHE A 237 4.50 -6.16 6.78
CA PHE A 237 5.24 -6.85 7.85
C PHE A 237 5.94 -8.09 7.31
N PHE A 238 5.21 -8.94 6.61
CA PHE A 238 5.75 -10.17 6.03
C PHE A 238 6.93 -9.86 5.10
N ILE A 239 6.73 -9.00 4.09
CA ILE A 239 7.77 -8.62 3.11
C ILE A 239 9.01 -7.98 3.77
N LYS A 240 8.85 -7.32 4.93
CA LYS A 240 9.98 -6.72 5.64
C LYS A 240 10.74 -7.73 6.52
N THR A 241 10.15 -8.88 6.81
CA THR A 241 10.71 -9.90 7.70
C THR A 241 11.13 -11.17 6.97
N ASP A 242 10.63 -11.44 5.74
CA ASP A 242 10.94 -12.64 4.96
C ASP A 242 12.45 -12.87 4.79
N GLY A 243 13.22 -11.84 4.43
CA GLY A 243 14.66 -11.91 4.29
C GLY A 243 15.44 -12.24 5.58
N LEU A 244 14.76 -12.43 6.73
CA LEU A 244 15.38 -12.93 7.96
C LEU A 244 15.46 -14.46 8.01
N TRP A 245 14.62 -15.15 7.25
CA TRP A 245 14.44 -16.59 7.41
C TRP A 245 14.26 -17.35 6.09
N VAL A 246 14.18 -16.67 4.93
CA VAL A 246 14.06 -17.31 3.62
C VAL A 246 14.89 -16.58 2.56
N ASP A 247 15.50 -17.36 1.67
CA ASP A 247 16.08 -16.90 0.42
C ASP A 247 15.32 -17.54 -0.75
N PHE A 248 14.88 -16.71 -1.71
CA PHE A 248 14.20 -17.16 -2.92
C PHE A 248 15.25 -17.50 -3.98
N SER A 249 15.17 -18.73 -4.51
CA SER A 249 16.22 -19.30 -5.36
C SER A 249 16.07 -18.94 -6.82
N THR A 250 14.83 -18.73 -7.25
CA THR A 250 14.50 -18.53 -8.68
C THR A 250 13.57 -17.35 -8.90
N THR A 251 13.62 -16.83 -10.12
CA THR A 251 12.65 -15.83 -10.61
C THR A 251 12.00 -16.39 -11.86
N ASN A 252 10.72 -16.75 -11.77
CA ASN A 252 9.95 -17.26 -12.89
C ASN A 252 8.51 -16.76 -12.85
N MET A 253 7.75 -16.99 -13.93
CA MET A 253 6.38 -16.48 -14.06
C MET A 253 5.39 -17.14 -13.08
N ILE A 254 5.68 -18.35 -12.62
CA ILE A 254 4.78 -19.09 -11.72
C ILE A 254 4.95 -18.57 -10.30
N TRP A 255 6.18 -18.56 -9.79
CA TRP A 255 6.49 -18.23 -8.39
C TRP A 255 6.85 -16.76 -8.16
N GLY A 256 7.17 -16.03 -9.23
CA GLY A 256 7.58 -14.63 -9.17
C GLY A 256 9.03 -14.47 -8.70
N SER A 257 9.34 -13.30 -8.14
CA SER A 257 10.66 -12.96 -7.59
C SER A 257 10.73 -13.11 -6.06
N GLY A 258 9.90 -13.96 -5.49
CA GLY A 258 9.73 -14.09 -4.04
C GLY A 258 8.79 -13.07 -3.42
N LYS A 259 8.29 -12.13 -4.20
CA LYS A 259 7.20 -11.26 -3.76
C LYS A 259 5.89 -11.96 -4.06
N MET A 260 4.95 -11.91 -3.11
CA MET A 260 3.64 -12.54 -3.21
C MET A 260 2.81 -12.18 -4.41
N TYR A 261 3.06 -11.03 -4.98
CA TYR A 261 2.19 -10.41 -5.96
C TYR A 261 2.73 -10.45 -7.40
N ASP A 262 3.91 -11.03 -7.65
CA ASP A 262 4.57 -10.96 -8.95
C ASP A 262 4.70 -12.31 -9.68
N GLY A 263 3.89 -13.30 -9.27
CA GLY A 263 3.78 -14.60 -9.94
C GLY A 263 2.37 -15.17 -9.90
N PHE A 264 2.03 -16.08 -10.82
CA PHE A 264 0.68 -16.67 -10.91
C PHE A 264 0.27 -17.42 -9.65
N ALA A 265 1.18 -18.15 -9.01
CA ALA A 265 0.92 -18.84 -7.75
C ALA A 265 0.65 -17.85 -6.61
N GLY A 266 1.36 -16.72 -6.61
CA GLY A 266 1.11 -15.62 -5.69
C GLY A 266 -0.28 -15.01 -5.86
N TRP A 267 -0.77 -14.83 -7.10
CA TRP A 267 -2.15 -14.36 -7.34
C TRP A 267 -3.18 -15.37 -6.82
N GLY A 268 -2.90 -16.68 -6.95
CA GLY A 268 -3.71 -17.73 -6.34
C GLY A 268 -3.74 -17.62 -4.81
N ALA A 269 -2.59 -17.39 -4.19
CA ALA A 269 -2.50 -17.17 -2.74
C ALA A 269 -3.27 -15.92 -2.29
N LEU A 270 -3.19 -14.82 -3.04
CA LEU A 270 -3.99 -13.62 -2.79
C LEU A 270 -5.50 -13.90 -2.91
N ALA A 271 -5.93 -14.65 -3.91
CA ALA A 271 -7.34 -15.03 -4.08
C ALA A 271 -7.84 -15.86 -2.90
N ILE A 272 -7.07 -16.86 -2.46
CA ILE A 272 -7.38 -17.69 -1.28
C ILE A 272 -7.46 -16.81 -0.03
N LEU A 273 -6.48 -15.94 0.19
CA LEU A 273 -6.46 -14.99 1.30
C LEU A 273 -7.72 -14.12 1.32
N TYR A 274 -8.12 -13.61 0.15
CA TYR A 274 -9.33 -12.78 0.03
C TYR A 274 -10.59 -13.56 0.39
N LEU A 275 -10.74 -14.78 -0.12
CA LEU A 275 -11.88 -15.64 0.18
C LEU A 275 -11.96 -15.94 1.69
N ILE A 276 -10.84 -16.26 2.34
CA ILE A 276 -10.76 -16.47 3.78
C ILE A 276 -11.26 -15.23 4.53
N LEU A 277 -10.75 -14.05 4.16
CA LEU A 277 -11.15 -12.79 4.79
C LEU A 277 -12.62 -12.45 4.55
N LEU A 278 -13.16 -12.75 3.37
CA LEU A 278 -14.59 -12.58 3.07
C LEU A 278 -15.49 -13.49 3.94
N LEU A 279 -15.01 -14.67 4.29
CA LEU A 279 -15.76 -15.61 5.16
C LEU A 279 -15.71 -15.20 6.63
N ILE A 280 -14.56 -14.72 7.10
CA ILE A 280 -14.33 -14.40 8.53
C ILE A 280 -14.86 -13.01 8.90
N LEU A 281 -14.64 -12.01 8.03
CA LEU A 281 -15.03 -10.64 8.29
C LEU A 281 -16.49 -10.42 7.85
N LYS A 282 -17.38 -10.42 8.81
CA LYS A 282 -18.81 -10.15 8.60
C LYS A 282 -19.05 -8.63 8.56
N GLU A 283 -20.17 -8.22 7.94
CA GLU A 283 -20.62 -6.83 8.06
C GLU A 283 -20.76 -6.43 9.53
N PRO A 284 -20.48 -5.17 9.90
CA PRO A 284 -20.71 -4.69 11.26
C PRO A 284 -22.18 -4.92 11.61
N ARG A 285 -22.44 -5.48 12.78
CA ARG A 285 -23.80 -5.57 13.29
C ARG A 285 -24.32 -4.14 13.43
N THR A 286 -25.32 -3.80 12.63
CA THR A 286 -26.05 -2.54 12.84
C THR A 286 -26.54 -2.55 14.28
N MET A 287 -26.08 -1.61 15.11
CA MET A 287 -26.72 -1.39 16.38
C MET A 287 -28.18 -1.11 16.06
N ASN A 288 -29.09 -1.99 16.55
CA ASN A 288 -30.51 -1.76 16.49
C ASN A 288 -30.76 -0.33 16.95
N GLN A 289 -31.14 0.53 16.01
CA GLN A 289 -31.77 1.78 16.38
C GLN A 289 -33.07 1.34 17.04
N GLY A 290 -33.09 1.40 18.38
CA GLY A 290 -34.29 1.17 19.14
C GLY A 290 -35.41 2.02 18.57
N PRO A 291 -36.65 1.60 18.74
CA PRO A 291 -37.81 2.29 18.17
C PRO A 291 -37.80 3.74 18.63
N ARG A 292 -37.90 4.66 17.63
CA ARG A 292 -38.09 6.10 17.85
C ARG A 292 -39.44 6.36 18.43
#